data_66a4018b30ef012dfef312d0dbd25f68
#
_entry.id   66a4018b30ef012dfef312d0dbd25f68
#
_cell.length_a   1.000
_cell.length_b   1.000
_cell.length_c   1.000
_cell.angle_alpha   90.00
_cell.angle_beta   90.00
_cell.angle_gamma   90.00
#
_symmetry.space_group_name_H-M   'P 1'
#
loop_
_entity.id
_entity.type
_entity.pdbx_description
1 polymer ?
#
loop_
_entity_poly.entity_id
_entity_poly.type
_entity_poly.pdbx_seq_one_letter_code
_entity_poly.pdbx_strand_id
1 'polypeptide(L)'
;MKRLISALSVIIFAISLAFFFTSCADNPVGLSTGKPGIINRDGQIKLLKWNDAFKQELLAKKGFAGKWVFPGKDATVGGRKTYNNSVYIHAGAVSEPTYVTVEVLGGDYAAVEFNPSMTFNTNVTISLSYAGIDLGDGSPYDLKPVWYNPDTGNWEYVNSPVTVDTKKQTISFQTNHFSRYGWSW
;
A
#
# COMPACT_ATOMS: atom_id res chain seq x y z
N MET A 1 80.13 13.98 16.64
CA MET A 1 79.95 12.63 17.16
C MET A 1 78.79 11.97 16.37
N LYS A 2 79.22 11.22 15.47
CA LYS A 2 78.73 9.99 14.85
C LYS A 2 77.39 9.50 15.34
N ARG A 3 76.42 9.37 14.46
CA ARG A 3 75.42 8.33 14.56
C ARG A 3 75.01 7.79 13.18
N LEU A 4 75.27 6.54 13.03
CA LEU A 4 74.90 5.69 11.93
C LEU A 4 73.35 5.63 11.83
N ILE A 5 72.90 5.88 10.67
CA ILE A 5 71.47 5.59 10.34
C ILE A 5 71.47 4.23 9.66
N SER A 6 71.04 3.24 10.39
CA SER A 6 70.74 1.91 9.90
C SER A 6 69.58 1.97 8.95
N ALA A 7 69.82 1.61 7.71
CA ALA A 7 68.77 1.43 6.72
C ALA A 7 68.03 0.14 7.03
N LEU A 8 66.89 0.26 7.65
CA LEU A 8 66.01 -0.86 7.85
C LEU A 8 65.08 -0.94 6.63
N SER A 9 65.36 -1.93 5.82
CA SER A 9 64.49 -2.32 4.70
C SER A 9 63.10 -2.66 5.20
N VAL A 10 62.16 -1.80 4.98
CA VAL A 10 60.75 -2.09 5.19
C VAL A 10 60.32 -2.87 3.95
N ILE A 11 60.29 -4.18 4.09
CA ILE A 11 59.59 -5.07 3.16
C ILE A 11 58.10 -4.80 3.38
N ILE A 12 57.55 -3.99 2.49
CA ILE A 12 56.11 -3.84 2.42
C ILE A 12 55.54 -5.12 1.85
N PHE A 13 55.12 -5.97 2.74
CA PHE A 13 54.30 -7.11 2.40
C PHE A 13 52.93 -6.59 2.00
N ALA A 14 52.74 -6.35 0.70
CA ALA A 14 51.45 -6.05 0.14
C ALA A 14 50.58 -7.32 0.22
N ILE A 15 49.99 -7.52 1.38
CA ILE A 15 48.90 -8.45 1.52
C ILE A 15 47.71 -7.83 0.79
N SER A 16 47.55 -8.23 -0.46
CA SER A 16 46.35 -7.98 -1.21
C SER A 16 45.22 -8.79 -0.53
N LEU A 17 44.63 -8.16 0.48
CA LEU A 17 43.40 -8.65 1.06
C LEU A 17 42.32 -8.32 0.03
N ALA A 18 42.11 -9.26 -0.88
CA ALA A 18 40.92 -9.29 -1.72
C ALA A 18 39.72 -9.47 -0.78
N PHE A 19 39.19 -8.36 -0.31
CA PHE A 19 37.85 -8.35 0.23
C PHE A 19 36.92 -8.70 -0.91
N PHE A 20 36.62 -9.96 -1.00
CA PHE A 20 35.39 -10.37 -1.65
C PHE A 20 34.26 -9.75 -0.85
N PHE A 21 33.88 -8.54 -1.22
CA PHE A 21 32.56 -8.07 -0.92
C PHE A 21 31.62 -9.01 -1.64
N THR A 22 31.26 -10.10 -0.99
CA THR A 22 29.97 -10.71 -1.24
C THR A 22 29.00 -9.63 -0.89
N SER A 23 28.69 -8.79 -1.86
CA SER A 23 27.48 -8.00 -1.85
C SER A 23 26.36 -9.02 -1.77
N CYS A 24 25.99 -9.39 -0.55
CA CYS A 24 24.61 -9.71 -0.29
C CYS A 24 23.90 -8.44 -0.73
N ALA A 25 23.35 -8.47 -1.93
CA ALA A 25 22.31 -7.57 -2.28
C ALA A 25 21.20 -7.89 -1.27
N ASP A 26 21.24 -7.21 -0.13
CA ASP A 26 20.07 -6.99 0.68
C ASP A 26 19.08 -6.34 -0.29
N ASN A 27 18.26 -7.17 -0.90
CA ASN A 27 17.06 -6.67 -1.48
C ASN A 27 16.39 -5.87 -0.37
N PRO A 28 16.24 -4.54 -0.52
CA PRO A 28 15.49 -3.79 0.46
C PRO A 28 14.14 -4.49 0.52
N VAL A 29 13.89 -5.14 1.67
CA VAL A 29 12.58 -5.62 2.03
C VAL A 29 11.72 -4.38 2.09
N GLY A 30 11.08 -4.04 1.01
CA GLY A 30 10.28 -2.83 1.03
C GLY A 30 9.77 -2.35 -0.29
N LEU A 31 10.37 -2.67 -1.36
CA LEU A 31 9.79 -2.40 -2.65
C LEU A 31 10.20 -3.55 -3.55
N SER A 32 9.47 -4.66 -3.41
CA SER A 32 9.38 -5.58 -4.51
C SER A 32 8.90 -4.77 -5.71
N THR A 33 9.84 -4.36 -6.54
CA THR A 33 9.56 -3.94 -7.91
C THR A 33 9.11 -5.13 -8.75
N GLY A 34 8.99 -6.29 -8.13
CA GLY A 34 8.18 -7.37 -8.64
C GLY A 34 6.76 -6.87 -8.70
N LYS A 35 6.23 -6.71 -9.91
CA LYS A 35 4.84 -6.38 -10.19
C LYS A 35 3.95 -7.18 -9.25
N PRO A 36 3.35 -6.56 -8.17
CA PRO A 36 2.44 -7.28 -7.33
C PRO A 36 1.28 -7.70 -8.20
N GLY A 37 0.96 -8.95 -8.18
CA GLY A 37 -0.29 -9.43 -8.74
C GLY A 37 -0.35 -9.64 -10.23
N ILE A 38 0.77 -9.68 -10.94
CA ILE A 38 0.75 -10.34 -12.22
C ILE A 38 1.15 -11.78 -12.00
N ILE A 39 0.28 -12.53 -11.51
CA ILE A 39 0.33 -13.95 -11.69
C ILE A 39 -0.27 -14.24 -13.03
N ASN A 40 0.47 -14.60 -14.03
CA ASN A 40 -0.03 -15.00 -15.29
C ASN A 40 -0.43 -16.44 -15.25
N ARG A 41 -1.58 -16.68 -15.73
CA ARG A 41 -2.27 -17.86 -16.26
C ARG A 41 -3.45 -18.24 -15.40
N ASP A 42 -4.61 -18.03 -16.00
CA ASP A 42 -5.91 -18.58 -15.60
C ASP A 42 -6.31 -18.34 -14.13
N GLY A 43 -6.87 -17.19 -13.86
CA GLY A 43 -7.40 -16.81 -12.54
C GLY A 43 -6.83 -15.55 -11.93
N GLN A 44 -6.02 -14.80 -12.70
CA GLN A 44 -5.31 -13.65 -12.17
C GLN A 44 -6.15 -12.42 -11.96
N ILE A 45 -5.90 -11.81 -10.80
CA ILE A 45 -6.41 -10.48 -10.50
C ILE A 45 -5.63 -9.44 -11.30
N LYS A 46 -6.26 -8.82 -12.28
CA LYS A 46 -5.71 -7.69 -13.02
C LYS A 46 -6.04 -6.40 -12.30
N LEU A 47 -5.05 -5.83 -11.63
CA LEU A 47 -5.19 -4.55 -10.96
C LEU A 47 -5.38 -3.40 -11.98
N LEU A 48 -6.32 -2.51 -11.68
CA LEU A 48 -6.54 -1.29 -12.43
C LEU A 48 -5.48 -0.23 -12.08
N LYS A 49 -5.32 0.74 -12.96
CA LYS A 49 -4.33 1.82 -12.82
C LYS A 49 -5.02 3.15 -12.57
N TRP A 50 -4.30 4.05 -11.92
CA TRP A 50 -4.66 5.46 -11.97
C TRP A 50 -4.48 5.99 -13.41
N ASN A 51 -5.38 6.83 -13.85
CA ASN A 51 -5.16 7.61 -15.08
C ASN A 51 -4.02 8.63 -14.86
N ASP A 52 -3.42 9.10 -15.94
CA ASP A 52 -2.22 9.94 -15.85
C ASP A 52 -2.49 11.30 -15.20
N ALA A 53 -3.67 11.87 -15.42
CA ALA A 53 -4.05 13.14 -14.77
C ALA A 53 -4.09 12.98 -13.24
N PHE A 54 -4.69 11.90 -12.76
CA PHE A 54 -4.76 11.63 -11.32
C PHE A 54 -3.41 11.31 -10.69
N LYS A 55 -2.52 10.62 -11.42
CA LYS A 55 -1.13 10.41 -10.97
C LYS A 55 -0.42 11.74 -10.73
N GLN A 56 -0.55 12.69 -11.65
CA GLN A 56 0.05 14.02 -11.48
C GLN A 56 -0.56 14.77 -10.29
N GLU A 57 -1.88 14.65 -10.08
CA GLU A 57 -2.53 15.23 -8.92
C GLU A 57 -2.02 14.63 -7.61
N LEU A 58 -1.83 13.30 -7.53
CA LEU A 58 -1.25 12.62 -6.37
C LEU A 58 0.19 13.05 -6.08
N LEU A 59 1.00 13.33 -7.10
CA LEU A 59 2.35 13.88 -6.93
C LEU A 59 2.32 15.28 -6.36
N ALA A 60 1.36 16.10 -6.78
CA ALA A 60 1.20 17.46 -6.28
C ALA A 60 0.58 17.52 -4.88
N LYS A 61 -0.31 16.58 -4.57
CA LYS A 61 -1.06 16.56 -3.31
C LYS A 61 -1.30 15.12 -2.85
N LYS A 62 -0.65 14.74 -1.76
CA LYS A 62 -0.89 13.43 -1.13
C LYS A 62 -2.35 13.28 -0.70
N GLY A 63 -2.92 12.13 -1.06
CA GLY A 63 -4.23 11.71 -0.56
C GLY A 63 -4.10 11.05 0.81
N PHE A 64 -4.11 11.84 1.89
CA PHE A 64 -3.92 11.33 3.25
C PHE A 64 -4.92 11.92 4.25
N ALA A 65 -5.43 11.06 5.13
CA ALA A 65 -6.21 11.46 6.30
C ALA A 65 -5.91 10.52 7.47
N GLY A 66 -5.92 11.09 8.67
CA GLY A 66 -5.79 10.33 9.92
C GLY A 66 -6.70 10.88 11.00
N LYS A 67 -7.22 9.99 11.86
CA LYS A 67 -8.12 10.35 12.95
C LYS A 67 -8.08 9.30 14.06
N TRP A 68 -8.21 9.77 15.31
CA TRP A 68 -8.48 8.89 16.44
C TRP A 68 -9.92 8.38 16.40
N VAL A 69 -10.07 7.07 16.53
CA VAL A 69 -11.34 6.33 16.61
C VAL A 69 -11.48 5.77 18.01
N PHE A 70 -12.65 5.86 18.59
CA PHE A 70 -12.93 5.44 19.97
C PHE A 70 -13.98 4.33 20.00
N PRO A 71 -13.88 3.36 20.92
CA PRO A 71 -14.76 2.17 20.96
C PRO A 71 -16.27 2.48 20.96
N GLY A 72 -16.66 3.50 21.68
CA GLY A 72 -18.09 3.85 21.88
C GLY A 72 -18.68 4.81 20.85
N LYS A 73 -17.99 5.13 19.75
CA LYS A 73 -18.43 6.16 18.80
C LYS A 73 -18.21 5.74 17.37
N ASP A 74 -19.19 6.05 16.53
CA ASP A 74 -19.03 5.97 15.07
C ASP A 74 -17.99 6.98 14.60
N ALA A 75 -17.23 6.60 13.60
CA ALA A 75 -16.22 7.43 12.98
C ALA A 75 -16.13 7.21 11.48
N THR A 76 -15.89 8.30 10.75
CA THR A 76 -15.45 8.24 9.36
C THR A 76 -14.03 8.79 9.28
N VAL A 77 -13.13 8.05 8.60
CA VAL A 77 -11.77 8.47 8.30
C VAL A 77 -11.61 8.50 6.79
N GLY A 78 -11.02 9.56 6.25
CA GLY A 78 -10.92 9.78 4.82
C GLY A 78 -11.92 10.81 4.28
N GLY A 79 -12.32 10.68 3.01
CA GLY A 79 -13.20 11.61 2.30
C GLY A 79 -12.44 12.57 1.39
N ARG A 80 -12.77 13.87 1.36
CA ARG A 80 -12.17 14.82 0.39
C ARG A 80 -10.63 14.87 0.40
N LYS A 81 -10.02 14.67 1.58
CA LYS A 81 -8.55 14.66 1.70
C LYS A 81 -7.90 13.42 1.11
N THR A 82 -8.67 12.39 0.87
CA THR A 82 -8.25 11.11 0.30
C THR A 82 -8.99 10.80 -1.00
N TYR A 83 -9.38 11.85 -1.74
CA TYR A 83 -10.08 11.72 -3.03
C TYR A 83 -11.34 10.84 -2.94
N ASN A 84 -12.12 11.04 -1.86
CA ASN A 84 -13.33 10.30 -1.50
C ASN A 84 -13.13 8.82 -1.14
N ASN A 85 -11.88 8.37 -0.96
CA ASN A 85 -11.63 7.10 -0.29
C ASN A 85 -11.84 7.26 1.21
N SER A 86 -12.53 6.33 1.85
CA SER A 86 -12.84 6.43 3.28
C SER A 86 -13.19 5.09 3.89
N VAL A 87 -13.17 5.06 5.21
CA VAL A 87 -13.75 3.98 6.00
C VAL A 87 -14.74 4.55 7.01
N TYR A 88 -15.88 3.91 7.14
CA TYR A 88 -16.85 4.13 8.21
C TYR A 88 -16.74 3.01 9.23
N ILE A 89 -16.46 3.37 10.47
CA ILE A 89 -16.19 2.49 11.59
C ILE A 89 -17.32 2.68 12.60
N HIS A 90 -18.08 1.63 12.85
CA HIS A 90 -19.16 1.65 13.83
C HIS A 90 -18.65 1.66 15.26
N ALA A 91 -19.45 2.18 16.17
CA ALA A 91 -19.25 2.03 17.60
C ALA A 91 -19.13 0.52 17.95
N GLY A 92 -18.14 0.17 18.75
CA GLY A 92 -17.84 -1.23 19.10
C GLY A 92 -16.92 -1.97 18.13
N ALA A 93 -16.58 -1.40 16.97
CA ALA A 93 -15.68 -2.06 16.02
C ALA A 93 -14.22 -2.12 16.51
N VAL A 94 -13.79 -1.19 17.33
CA VAL A 94 -12.46 -1.20 18.00
C VAL A 94 -12.63 -1.41 19.50
N SER A 95 -11.67 -2.10 20.12
CA SER A 95 -11.66 -2.38 21.57
C SER A 95 -11.01 -1.25 22.37
N GLU A 96 -10.14 -0.47 21.74
CA GLU A 96 -9.39 0.61 22.36
C GLU A 96 -9.27 1.82 21.40
N PRO A 97 -8.94 3.02 21.92
CA PRO A 97 -8.67 4.17 21.06
C PRO A 97 -7.57 3.85 20.06
N THR A 98 -7.89 3.98 18.78
CA THR A 98 -7.00 3.61 17.68
C THR A 98 -6.83 4.78 16.72
N TYR A 99 -5.60 5.10 16.35
CA TYR A 99 -5.34 6.10 15.32
C TYR A 99 -5.39 5.45 13.95
N VAL A 100 -6.46 5.73 13.21
CA VAL A 100 -6.72 5.16 11.89
C VAL A 100 -6.28 6.13 10.81
N THR A 101 -5.60 5.62 9.78
CA THR A 101 -5.21 6.41 8.60
C THR A 101 -5.73 5.79 7.31
N VAL A 102 -5.95 6.66 6.33
CA VAL A 102 -6.28 6.32 4.94
C VAL A 102 -5.30 7.05 4.05
N GLU A 103 -4.57 6.32 3.22
CA GLU A 103 -3.59 6.86 2.29
C GLU A 103 -3.83 6.34 0.87
N VAL A 104 -3.94 7.26 -0.09
CA VAL A 104 -3.99 6.93 -1.51
C VAL A 104 -2.58 6.78 -2.02
N LEU A 105 -2.24 5.58 -2.48
CA LEU A 105 -0.88 5.27 -2.89
C LEU A 105 -0.64 5.69 -4.35
N GLY A 106 0.45 6.39 -4.58
CA GLY A 106 1.02 6.56 -5.90
C GLY A 106 1.69 5.26 -6.35
N GLY A 107 1.68 4.96 -7.64
CA GLY A 107 2.35 3.78 -8.18
C GLY A 107 1.76 3.31 -9.51
N ASP A 108 2.16 2.11 -9.92
CA ASP A 108 1.75 1.52 -11.21
C ASP A 108 0.27 1.08 -11.22
N TYR A 109 -0.30 0.81 -10.04
CA TYR A 109 -1.74 0.50 -9.92
C TYR A 109 -2.38 1.40 -8.89
N ALA A 110 -3.70 1.48 -9.05
CA ALA A 110 -4.56 2.16 -8.12
C ALA A 110 -4.67 1.35 -6.82
N ALA A 111 -4.25 1.98 -5.71
CA ALA A 111 -4.35 1.36 -4.40
C ALA A 111 -4.57 2.40 -3.30
N VAL A 112 -5.26 1.98 -2.23
CA VAL A 112 -5.48 2.76 -1.01
C VAL A 112 -5.11 1.89 0.18
N GLU A 113 -4.33 2.46 1.09
CA GLU A 113 -3.88 1.78 2.30
C GLU A 113 -4.63 2.28 3.52
N PHE A 114 -5.09 1.34 4.32
CA PHE A 114 -5.77 1.60 5.58
C PHE A 114 -4.91 1.05 6.72
N ASN A 115 -4.56 1.89 7.68
CA ASN A 115 -3.71 1.52 8.80
C ASN A 115 -4.33 1.90 10.16
N PRO A 116 -3.92 1.21 11.22
CA PRO A 116 -2.99 0.08 11.28
C PRO A 116 -3.59 -1.19 10.68
N SER A 117 -2.74 -2.12 10.19
CA SER A 117 -3.22 -3.46 9.86
C SER A 117 -3.79 -4.12 11.12
N MET A 118 -5.08 -4.40 11.12
CA MET A 118 -5.80 -4.93 12.28
C MET A 118 -7.08 -5.63 11.86
N THR A 119 -7.61 -6.45 12.77
CA THR A 119 -8.95 -7.03 12.66
C THR A 119 -9.91 -6.28 13.59
N PHE A 120 -11.12 -6.03 13.11
CA PHE A 120 -12.19 -5.37 13.84
C PHE A 120 -13.11 -6.37 14.54
N ASN A 121 -13.72 -5.95 15.64
CA ASN A 121 -14.74 -6.78 16.34
C ASN A 121 -16.01 -6.97 15.49
N THR A 122 -16.31 -6.00 14.62
CA THR A 122 -17.45 -6.03 13.68
C THR A 122 -17.00 -5.47 12.34
N ASN A 123 -17.74 -5.76 11.27
CA ASN A 123 -17.42 -5.23 9.96
C ASN A 123 -17.45 -3.70 9.95
N VAL A 124 -16.50 -3.13 9.22
CA VAL A 124 -16.45 -1.72 8.84
C VAL A 124 -16.82 -1.57 7.37
N THR A 125 -17.25 -0.38 6.97
CA THR A 125 -17.56 -0.11 5.56
C THR A 125 -16.43 0.69 4.92
N ILE A 126 -15.76 0.10 3.94
CA ILE A 126 -14.79 0.79 3.10
C ILE A 126 -15.50 1.35 1.87
N SER A 127 -15.18 2.58 1.52
CA SER A 127 -15.58 3.22 0.26
C SER A 127 -14.34 3.59 -0.52
N LEU A 128 -14.20 3.06 -1.72
CA LEU A 128 -13.09 3.30 -2.64
C LEU A 128 -13.57 4.11 -3.83
N SER A 129 -12.92 5.24 -4.09
CA SER A 129 -13.24 6.11 -5.22
C SER A 129 -12.60 5.60 -6.52
N TYR A 130 -13.39 5.49 -7.57
CA TYR A 130 -12.91 5.16 -8.90
C TYR A 130 -12.77 6.39 -9.82
N ALA A 131 -12.94 7.60 -9.30
CA ALA A 131 -12.85 8.83 -10.08
C ALA A 131 -11.50 9.02 -10.81
N GLY A 132 -10.42 8.51 -10.20
CA GLY A 132 -9.07 8.58 -10.77
C GLY A 132 -8.64 7.30 -11.50
N ILE A 133 -9.52 6.30 -11.62
CA ILE A 133 -9.20 5.02 -12.26
C ILE A 133 -9.33 5.14 -13.78
N ASP A 134 -8.40 4.50 -14.48
CA ASP A 134 -8.54 4.28 -15.93
C ASP A 134 -9.45 3.06 -16.14
N LEU A 135 -10.73 3.32 -16.41
CA LEU A 135 -11.71 2.28 -16.65
C LEU A 135 -11.70 1.77 -18.11
N GLY A 136 -11.08 2.50 -19.03
CA GLY A 136 -11.21 2.21 -20.46
C GLY A 136 -12.68 2.17 -20.87
N ASP A 137 -13.10 1.08 -21.53
CA ASP A 137 -14.51 0.85 -21.93
C ASP A 137 -15.33 0.11 -20.85
N GLY A 138 -14.77 -0.11 -19.65
CA GLY A 138 -15.40 -0.86 -18.56
C GLY A 138 -16.46 -0.07 -17.82
N SER A 139 -17.41 -0.78 -17.22
CA SER A 139 -18.46 -0.20 -16.40
C SER A 139 -18.07 -0.17 -14.92
N PRO A 140 -18.39 0.90 -14.16
CA PRO A 140 -18.20 0.91 -12.71
C PRO A 140 -18.92 -0.24 -11.97
N TYR A 141 -19.97 -0.80 -12.57
CA TYR A 141 -20.70 -1.92 -12.00
C TYR A 141 -19.96 -3.26 -12.10
N ASP A 142 -18.94 -3.34 -12.96
CA ASP A 142 -18.10 -4.53 -13.12
C ASP A 142 -16.87 -4.50 -12.20
N LEU A 143 -16.64 -3.38 -11.50
CA LEU A 143 -15.52 -3.22 -10.59
C LEU A 143 -15.60 -4.19 -9.41
N LYS A 144 -14.52 -4.90 -9.19
CA LYS A 144 -14.33 -5.79 -8.04
C LYS A 144 -13.26 -5.21 -7.12
N PRO A 145 -13.58 -4.96 -5.85
CA PRO A 145 -12.57 -4.61 -4.88
C PRO A 145 -11.67 -5.82 -4.59
N VAL A 146 -10.39 -5.54 -4.45
CA VAL A 146 -9.38 -6.52 -4.08
C VAL A 146 -8.57 -6.01 -2.90
N TRP A 147 -8.02 -6.91 -2.11
CA TRP A 147 -7.17 -6.59 -0.99
C TRP A 147 -5.85 -7.34 -1.07
N TYR A 148 -4.79 -6.73 -0.54
CA TYR A 148 -3.48 -7.36 -0.45
C TYR A 148 -3.41 -8.19 0.82
N ASN A 149 -3.22 -9.49 0.67
CA ASN A 149 -3.01 -10.41 1.79
C ASN A 149 -1.50 -10.46 2.12
N PRO A 150 -1.06 -9.90 3.25
CA PRO A 150 0.35 -9.88 3.61
C PRO A 150 0.93 -11.28 3.90
N ASP A 151 0.08 -12.23 4.33
CA ASP A 151 0.52 -13.58 4.68
C ASP A 151 0.89 -14.40 3.44
N THR A 152 0.16 -14.19 2.34
CA THR A 152 0.40 -14.89 1.07
C THR A 152 1.20 -14.05 0.07
N GLY A 153 1.29 -12.74 0.28
CA GLY A 153 1.89 -11.80 -0.65
C GLY A 153 1.07 -11.58 -1.93
N ASN A 154 -0.20 -12.00 -1.94
CA ASN A 154 -1.08 -11.97 -3.10
C ASN A 154 -2.23 -10.98 -2.93
N TRP A 155 -2.77 -10.54 -4.06
CA TRP A 155 -4.05 -9.87 -4.09
C TRP A 155 -5.18 -10.89 -4.13
N GLU A 156 -6.24 -10.63 -3.38
CA GLU A 156 -7.41 -11.48 -3.26
C GLU A 156 -8.68 -10.67 -3.47
N TYR A 157 -9.73 -11.27 -4.01
CA TYR A 157 -11.03 -10.61 -4.12
C TYR A 157 -11.65 -10.41 -2.75
N VAL A 158 -12.26 -9.25 -2.55
CA VAL A 158 -13.10 -9.02 -1.36
C VAL A 158 -14.37 -9.85 -1.50
N ASN A 159 -14.57 -10.74 -0.54
CA ASN A 159 -15.78 -11.60 -0.49
C ASN A 159 -16.92 -10.89 0.26
N SER A 160 -17.44 -9.81 -0.32
CA SER A 160 -18.54 -9.03 0.25
C SER A 160 -19.34 -8.39 -0.88
N PRO A 161 -20.67 -8.20 -0.72
CA PRO A 161 -21.45 -7.45 -1.67
C PRO A 161 -20.91 -6.06 -1.89
N VAL A 162 -20.88 -5.62 -3.15
CA VAL A 162 -20.38 -4.32 -3.57
C VAL A 162 -21.56 -3.42 -3.95
N THR A 163 -21.56 -2.21 -3.41
CA THR A 163 -22.51 -1.14 -3.78
C THR A 163 -21.79 -0.08 -4.59
N VAL A 164 -22.35 0.33 -5.72
CA VAL A 164 -21.81 1.38 -6.60
C VAL A 164 -22.61 2.67 -6.42
N ASP A 165 -21.92 3.75 -6.10
CA ASP A 165 -22.47 5.12 -6.08
C ASP A 165 -21.87 5.90 -7.26
N THR A 166 -22.62 6.02 -8.36
CA THR A 166 -22.15 6.71 -9.57
C THR A 166 -22.06 8.22 -9.40
N LYS A 167 -22.82 8.80 -8.46
CA LYS A 167 -22.76 10.26 -8.19
C LYS A 167 -21.48 10.63 -7.45
N LYS A 168 -21.08 9.81 -6.47
CA LYS A 168 -19.84 9.98 -5.72
C LYS A 168 -18.65 9.33 -6.39
N GLN A 169 -18.89 8.53 -7.42
CA GLN A 169 -17.90 7.71 -8.12
C GLN A 169 -17.13 6.79 -7.13
N THR A 170 -17.88 6.08 -6.29
CA THR A 170 -17.33 5.16 -5.29
C THR A 170 -17.96 3.78 -5.38
N ILE A 171 -17.17 2.77 -5.04
CA ILE A 171 -17.67 1.45 -4.68
C ILE A 171 -17.51 1.27 -3.16
N SER A 172 -18.48 0.61 -2.52
CA SER A 172 -18.44 0.36 -1.08
C SER A 172 -18.70 -1.10 -0.77
N PHE A 173 -18.02 -1.61 0.24
CA PHE A 173 -18.13 -3.00 0.70
C PHE A 173 -17.83 -3.09 2.20
N GLN A 174 -18.16 -4.23 2.80
CA GLN A 174 -17.84 -4.50 4.20
C GLN A 174 -16.63 -5.41 4.34
N THR A 175 -15.83 -5.18 5.36
CA THR A 175 -14.69 -6.02 5.75
C THR A 175 -14.48 -5.95 7.25
N ASN A 176 -13.87 -6.97 7.83
CA ASN A 176 -13.49 -7.00 9.23
C ASN A 176 -12.00 -6.73 9.48
N HIS A 177 -11.23 -6.36 8.46
CA HIS A 177 -9.80 -6.08 8.61
C HIS A 177 -9.37 -4.89 7.78
N PHE A 178 -8.25 -4.28 8.18
CA PHE A 178 -7.53 -3.31 7.36
C PHE A 178 -6.37 -3.97 6.62
N SER A 179 -6.17 -3.47 5.42
CA SER A 179 -5.09 -3.82 4.50
C SER A 179 -4.93 -2.74 3.45
N ARG A 180 -4.20 -3.05 2.41
CA ARG A 180 -4.19 -2.31 1.15
C ARG A 180 -5.29 -2.85 0.26
N TYR A 181 -6.08 -1.94 -0.31
CA TYR A 181 -7.17 -2.27 -1.23
C TYR A 181 -6.94 -1.65 -2.59
N GLY A 182 -7.47 -2.29 -3.62
CA GLY A 182 -7.39 -1.85 -5.00
C GLY A 182 -8.64 -2.26 -5.78
N TRP A 183 -8.56 -2.10 -7.10
CA TRP A 183 -9.65 -2.41 -8.02
C TRP A 183 -9.20 -3.39 -9.09
N SER A 184 -10.09 -4.28 -9.47
CA SER A 184 -9.94 -5.24 -10.57
C SER A 184 -11.24 -5.31 -11.38
N TRP A 185 -11.21 -6.03 -12.47
CA TRP A 185 -12.39 -6.47 -13.22
C TRP A 185 -12.86 -7.86 -12.80
#